data_60d2816f18229af1d5e696b9a65795a3
#
_entry.id   60d2816f18229af1d5e696b9a65795a3
#
_cell.length_a   1.000
_cell.length_b   1.000
_cell.length_c   1.000
_cell.angle_alpha   90.00
_cell.angle_beta   90.00
_cell.angle_gamma   90.00
#
_symmetry.space_group_name_H-M   'P 1'
#
loop_
_entity.id
_entity.type
_entity.pdbx_description
1 polymer ?
#
loop_
_entity_poly.entity_id
_entity_poly.type
_entity_poly.pdbx_seq_one_letter_code
_entity_poly.pdbx_strand_id
1 'polypeptide(L)'
;GDAEFSSRASKKIILDFELKMRRPMGATRNVSLISMPPPWRPGESADRMTTIKFFQQFDGYVGGQTAWGILSELEKGRYPTFSYQEWQSRDQRIEVSLSSVLFQEKYNVFSDCIANLLPYSFEDISFTILHYDRNSDQLNKSSRKRLSQIADYVRYNQDIDLVLVATYTDSADSKGISQNLSER
;
A
#
# COMPACT_ATOMS: atom_id res chain seq x y z
N GLY A 1 -20.45 3.09 -8.97
CA GLY A 1 -19.03 3.16 -8.71
C GLY A 1 -18.68 2.43 -7.43
N ASP A 2 -17.44 2.07 -7.30
CA ASP A 2 -16.95 1.33 -6.14
C ASP A 2 -15.82 2.09 -5.48
N ALA A 3 -15.64 1.90 -4.18
CA ALA A 3 -14.55 2.48 -3.41
C ALA A 3 -13.69 1.34 -2.86
N GLU A 4 -12.40 1.41 -3.08
CA GLU A 4 -11.47 0.37 -2.69
C GLU A 4 -10.35 0.95 -1.83
N PHE A 5 -10.11 0.33 -0.68
CA PHE A 5 -8.91 0.56 0.12
C PHE A 5 -7.95 -0.59 -0.10
N SER A 6 -6.69 -0.28 -0.31
CA SER A 6 -5.64 -1.27 -0.48
C SER A 6 -4.41 -0.93 0.33
N SER A 7 -3.65 -1.95 0.69
CA SER A 7 -2.35 -1.82 1.33
C SER A 7 -1.44 -2.92 0.83
N ARG A 8 -0.14 -2.70 0.88
CA ARG A 8 0.87 -3.67 0.46
C ARG A 8 1.92 -3.85 1.52
N ALA A 9 2.54 -5.03 1.51
CA ALA A 9 3.66 -5.34 2.38
C ALA A 9 4.79 -4.31 2.22
N SER A 10 5.17 -3.68 3.30
CA SER A 10 6.29 -2.74 3.35
C SER A 10 6.70 -2.45 4.79
N LYS A 11 7.84 -1.77 5.00
CA LYS A 11 8.31 -1.34 6.34
C LYS A 11 7.35 -0.42 7.07
N LYS A 12 6.48 0.25 6.33
CA LYS A 12 5.43 1.13 6.87
C LYS A 12 4.11 0.73 6.22
N ILE A 13 3.04 0.74 6.98
CA ILE A 13 1.71 0.53 6.42
C ILE A 13 1.38 1.71 5.50
N ILE A 14 1.27 1.44 4.22
CA ILE A 14 0.89 2.40 3.19
C ILE A 14 -0.56 2.09 2.83
N LEU A 15 -1.42 3.08 2.99
CA LEU A 15 -2.83 2.97 2.62
C LEU A 15 -3.06 3.75 1.34
N ASP A 16 -3.64 3.07 0.37
CA ASP A 16 -4.12 3.63 -0.89
C ASP A 16 -5.64 3.52 -0.94
N PHE A 17 -6.27 4.51 -1.56
CA PHE A 17 -7.71 4.56 -1.80
C PHE A 17 -7.97 4.87 -3.28
N GLU A 18 -8.87 4.12 -3.88
CA GLU A 18 -9.31 4.31 -5.25
C GLU A 18 -10.84 4.41 -5.31
N LEU A 19 -11.32 5.47 -5.95
CA LEU A 19 -12.73 5.67 -6.25
C LEU A 19 -12.98 5.31 -7.72
N LYS A 20 -13.46 4.09 -7.97
CA LYS A 20 -13.82 3.61 -9.32
C LYS A 20 -15.14 4.23 -9.74
N MET A 21 -15.08 5.18 -10.66
CA MET A 21 -16.25 5.94 -11.11
C MET A 21 -16.95 5.21 -12.28
N ARG A 22 -18.30 5.22 -12.28
CA ARG A 22 -19.08 4.67 -13.40
C ARG A 22 -18.83 5.42 -14.71
N ARG A 23 -18.49 6.69 -14.63
CA ARG A 23 -18.07 7.54 -15.74
C ARG A 23 -16.72 8.13 -15.40
N PRO A 24 -15.69 7.87 -16.22
CA PRO A 24 -14.38 8.51 -16.05
C PRO A 24 -14.51 10.03 -16.09
N MET A 25 -13.58 10.72 -15.46
CA MET A 25 -13.52 12.17 -15.49
C MET A 25 -13.34 12.66 -16.93
N GLY A 26 -14.24 13.49 -17.41
CA GLY A 26 -14.16 14.09 -18.75
C GLY A 26 -13.11 15.19 -18.87
N ALA A 27 -12.65 15.72 -17.74
CA ALA A 27 -11.55 16.68 -17.65
C ALA A 27 -10.87 16.59 -16.29
N THR A 28 -9.60 16.93 -16.22
CA THR A 28 -8.88 17.05 -14.95
C THR A 28 -9.50 18.15 -14.08
N ARG A 29 -9.85 17.82 -12.83
CA ARG A 29 -10.54 18.72 -11.90
C ARG A 29 -9.95 18.66 -10.49
N ASN A 30 -10.09 19.79 -9.79
CA ASN A 30 -9.93 19.80 -8.34
C ASN A 30 -11.24 19.34 -7.69
N VAL A 31 -11.13 18.33 -6.85
CA VAL A 31 -12.24 17.70 -6.13
C VAL A 31 -12.10 18.05 -4.67
N SER A 32 -13.12 18.65 -4.08
CA SER A 32 -13.17 18.90 -2.64
C SER A 32 -13.57 17.61 -1.93
N LEU A 33 -12.78 17.18 -0.99
CA LEU A 33 -13.11 16.09 -0.07
C LEU A 33 -13.67 16.70 1.21
N ILE A 34 -14.88 16.31 1.57
CA ILE A 34 -15.65 16.85 2.69
C ILE A 34 -16.14 15.67 3.52
N SER A 35 -16.02 15.74 4.84
CA SER A 35 -16.63 14.79 5.76
C SER A 35 -18.03 15.27 6.10
N MET A 36 -19.04 14.61 5.58
CA MET A 36 -20.45 14.92 5.83
C MET A 36 -20.99 14.12 7.02
N PRO A 37 -21.78 14.72 7.90
CA PRO A 37 -22.49 13.97 8.93
C PRO A 37 -23.52 13.03 8.30
N PRO A 38 -23.78 11.87 8.90
CA PRO A 38 -24.83 10.98 8.42
C PRO A 38 -26.23 11.60 8.67
N PRO A 39 -27.24 11.24 7.86
CA PRO A 39 -28.60 11.85 7.97
C PRO A 39 -29.25 11.70 9.33
N TRP A 40 -28.85 10.70 10.12
CA TRP A 40 -29.41 10.45 11.46
C TRP A 40 -28.70 11.23 12.58
N ARG A 41 -27.73 12.09 12.25
CA ARG A 41 -27.09 13.01 13.21
C ARG A 41 -27.36 14.46 12.83
N PRO A 42 -28.63 14.95 12.99
CA PRO A 42 -28.95 16.32 12.66
C PRO A 42 -28.22 17.28 13.62
N GLY A 43 -27.74 18.40 13.08
CA GLY A 43 -27.03 19.41 13.87
C GLY A 43 -25.50 19.30 13.84
N GLU A 44 -24.93 18.21 13.36
CA GLU A 44 -23.49 18.16 13.08
C GLU A 44 -23.15 18.92 11.79
N SER A 45 -22.03 19.63 11.78
CA SER A 45 -21.54 20.34 10.60
C SER A 45 -20.72 19.44 9.68
N ALA A 46 -20.68 19.80 8.41
CA ALA A 46 -19.74 19.22 7.46
C ALA A 46 -18.33 19.81 7.66
N ASP A 47 -17.32 18.97 7.64
CA ASP A 47 -15.93 19.36 7.83
C ASP A 47 -15.14 19.20 6.53
N ARG A 48 -14.49 20.27 6.09
CA ARG A 48 -13.62 20.21 4.92
C ARG A 48 -12.33 19.48 5.28
N MET A 49 -12.03 18.37 4.56
CA MET A 49 -10.82 17.59 4.78
C MET A 49 -9.67 18.13 3.92
N THR A 50 -9.81 18.10 2.59
CA THR A 50 -8.75 18.54 1.67
C THR A 50 -9.30 18.77 0.26
N THR A 51 -8.43 19.14 -0.66
CA THR A 51 -8.72 19.19 -2.10
C THR A 51 -7.76 18.28 -2.84
N ILE A 52 -8.29 17.44 -3.71
CA ILE A 52 -7.59 16.40 -4.45
C ILE A 52 -7.71 16.69 -5.93
N LYS A 53 -6.70 16.36 -6.72
CA LYS A 53 -6.75 16.50 -8.17
C LYS A 53 -7.10 15.14 -8.78
N PHE A 54 -8.27 15.06 -9.45
CA PHE A 54 -8.64 13.90 -10.26
C PHE A 54 -8.30 14.18 -11.71
N PHE A 55 -7.66 13.22 -12.36
CA PHE A 55 -7.18 13.36 -13.72
C PHE A 55 -8.21 12.84 -14.72
N GLN A 56 -8.17 13.43 -15.92
CA GLN A 56 -9.04 13.01 -17.01
C GLN A 56 -8.82 11.54 -17.35
N GLN A 57 -9.92 10.79 -17.57
CA GLN A 57 -9.94 9.36 -17.92
C GLN A 57 -9.38 8.39 -16.86
N PHE A 58 -8.98 8.89 -15.70
CA PHE A 58 -8.53 8.04 -14.59
C PHE A 58 -9.56 8.03 -13.45
N ASP A 59 -9.53 6.95 -12.70
CA ASP A 59 -10.26 6.86 -11.44
C ASP A 59 -9.67 7.80 -10.38
N GLY A 60 -10.44 8.08 -9.35
CA GLY A 60 -10.00 8.95 -8.26
C GLY A 60 -9.05 8.21 -7.34
N TYR A 61 -7.76 8.49 -7.44
CA TYR A 61 -6.73 7.91 -6.57
C TYR A 61 -6.30 8.87 -5.47
N VAL A 62 -6.15 8.33 -4.26
CA VAL A 62 -5.68 9.05 -3.08
C VAL A 62 -4.82 8.13 -2.22
N GLY A 63 -3.63 8.57 -1.85
CA GLY A 63 -2.71 7.79 -1.01
C GLY A 63 -2.36 8.44 0.33
N GLY A 64 -1.74 7.67 1.18
CA GLY A 64 -1.12 8.12 2.42
C GLY A 64 -2.08 8.72 3.44
N GLN A 65 -1.74 9.87 4.01
CA GLN A 65 -2.52 10.50 5.09
C GLN A 65 -3.96 10.81 4.70
N THR A 66 -4.21 11.15 3.43
CA THR A 66 -5.57 11.44 2.97
C THR A 66 -6.42 10.18 2.91
N ALA A 67 -5.87 9.06 2.44
CA ALA A 67 -6.56 7.77 2.46
C ALA A 67 -6.88 7.33 3.89
N TRP A 68 -5.94 7.49 4.82
CA TRP A 68 -6.17 7.26 6.26
C TRP A 68 -7.26 8.17 6.82
N GLY A 69 -7.30 9.43 6.39
CA GLY A 69 -8.36 10.37 6.77
C GLY A 69 -9.74 9.90 6.32
N ILE A 70 -9.87 9.44 5.07
CA ILE A 70 -11.12 8.89 4.54
C ILE A 70 -11.57 7.67 5.36
N LEU A 71 -10.66 6.74 5.62
CA LEU A 71 -10.93 5.54 6.41
C LEU A 71 -11.39 5.88 7.82
N SER A 72 -10.72 6.84 8.49
CA SER A 72 -11.06 7.29 9.83
C SER A 72 -12.44 7.99 9.91
N GLU A 73 -12.81 8.76 8.90
CA GLU A 73 -14.14 9.38 8.86
C GLU A 73 -15.25 8.33 8.68
N LEU A 74 -15.01 7.29 7.87
CA LEU A 74 -15.94 6.15 7.76
C LEU A 74 -16.07 5.39 9.09
N GLU A 75 -14.97 5.19 9.81
CA GLU A 75 -14.95 4.55 11.12
C GLU A 75 -15.78 5.33 12.16
N LYS A 76 -15.72 6.67 12.12
CA LYS A 76 -16.58 7.55 12.94
C LYS A 76 -18.04 7.53 12.53
N GLY A 77 -18.41 6.85 11.45
CA GLY A 77 -19.74 6.80 10.90
C GLY A 77 -20.11 8.03 10.07
N ARG A 78 -19.14 8.84 9.65
CA ARG A 78 -19.33 9.98 8.76
C ARG A 78 -19.24 9.54 7.30
N TYR A 79 -19.61 10.43 6.39
CA TYR A 79 -19.67 10.19 4.96
C TYR A 79 -18.63 11.04 4.22
N PRO A 80 -17.43 10.52 3.95
CA PRO A 80 -16.49 11.20 3.06
C PRO A 80 -17.13 11.42 1.70
N THR A 81 -17.21 12.69 1.28
CA THR A 81 -17.91 13.13 0.08
C THR A 81 -16.97 13.87 -0.84
N PHE A 82 -16.87 13.39 -2.07
CA PHE A 82 -16.11 13.99 -3.16
C PHE A 82 -17.02 14.92 -3.93
N SER A 83 -16.72 16.21 -3.94
CA SER A 83 -17.54 17.25 -4.57
C SER A 83 -16.74 17.97 -5.64
N TYR A 84 -17.23 17.98 -6.86
CA TYR A 84 -16.59 18.64 -7.99
C TYR A 84 -17.62 19.18 -9.00
N GLN A 85 -17.16 20.11 -9.83
CA GLN A 85 -17.99 20.72 -10.86
C GLN A 85 -17.99 19.85 -12.11
N GLU A 86 -19.16 19.58 -12.69
CA GLU A 86 -19.28 18.81 -13.90
C GLU A 86 -18.56 19.50 -15.07
N TRP A 87 -17.94 18.71 -15.96
CA TRP A 87 -17.17 19.25 -17.08
C TRP A 87 -18.05 19.78 -18.22
N GLN A 88 -19.28 19.30 -18.36
CA GLN A 88 -20.22 19.71 -19.40
C GLN A 88 -21.09 20.90 -18.99
N SER A 89 -21.32 21.09 -17.69
CA SER A 89 -22.16 22.14 -17.15
C SER A 89 -21.47 22.86 -15.99
N ARG A 90 -21.26 24.15 -16.12
CA ARG A 90 -20.65 24.96 -15.05
C ARG A 90 -21.51 25.13 -13.81
N ASP A 91 -22.81 24.90 -13.94
CA ASP A 91 -23.77 25.11 -12.87
C ASP A 91 -24.09 23.82 -12.10
N GLN A 92 -23.64 22.66 -12.62
CA GLN A 92 -23.89 21.38 -11.96
C GLN A 92 -22.70 20.94 -11.12
N ARG A 93 -22.97 20.64 -9.86
CA ARG A 93 -22.03 20.03 -8.92
C ARG A 93 -22.36 18.56 -8.77
N ILE A 94 -21.34 17.72 -8.88
CA ILE A 94 -21.43 16.29 -8.64
C ILE A 94 -20.90 16.01 -7.24
N GLU A 95 -21.63 15.23 -6.49
CA GLU A 95 -21.25 14.77 -5.16
C GLU A 95 -21.31 13.25 -5.11
N VAL A 96 -20.20 12.63 -4.72
CA VAL A 96 -20.09 11.19 -4.52
C VAL A 96 -19.72 10.94 -3.08
N SER A 97 -20.66 10.38 -2.33
CA SER A 97 -20.49 10.10 -0.91
C SER A 97 -20.22 8.62 -0.66
N LEU A 98 -19.26 8.32 0.21
CA LEU A 98 -19.02 6.98 0.71
C LEU A 98 -19.93 6.74 1.91
N SER A 99 -20.71 5.65 1.87
CA SER A 99 -21.57 5.27 2.98
C SER A 99 -20.79 4.53 4.06
N SER A 100 -20.98 4.92 5.31
CA SER A 100 -20.49 4.17 6.47
C SER A 100 -21.39 3.00 6.90
N VAL A 101 -22.52 2.80 6.22
CA VAL A 101 -23.44 1.69 6.51
C VAL A 101 -22.75 0.37 6.14
N LEU A 102 -22.76 -0.59 7.05
CA LEU A 102 -22.08 -1.90 6.94
C LEU A 102 -20.55 -1.80 6.77
N PHE A 103 -19.98 -0.65 7.03
CA PHE A 103 -18.54 -0.42 6.91
C PHE A 103 -17.75 -1.25 7.93
N GLN A 104 -18.25 -1.38 9.17
CA GLN A 104 -17.53 -2.02 10.26
C GLN A 104 -17.12 -3.48 9.97
N GLU A 105 -17.96 -4.25 9.30
CA GLU A 105 -17.66 -5.64 8.94
C GLU A 105 -16.48 -5.70 7.95
N LYS A 106 -16.50 -4.83 6.93
CA LYS A 106 -15.42 -4.75 5.94
C LYS A 106 -14.14 -4.19 6.53
N TYR A 107 -14.27 -3.23 7.44
CA TYR A 107 -13.15 -2.64 8.15
C TYR A 107 -12.41 -3.66 9.00
N ASN A 108 -13.13 -4.52 9.73
CA ASN A 108 -12.51 -5.57 10.54
C ASN A 108 -11.70 -6.55 9.68
N VAL A 109 -12.27 -7.02 8.57
CA VAL A 109 -11.57 -7.91 7.62
C VAL A 109 -10.33 -7.23 7.04
N PHE A 110 -10.44 -5.96 6.68
CA PHE A 110 -9.32 -5.19 6.16
C PHE A 110 -8.21 -4.97 7.19
N SER A 111 -8.58 -4.66 8.43
CA SER A 111 -7.64 -4.48 9.54
C SER A 111 -6.88 -5.76 9.87
N ASP A 112 -7.57 -6.90 9.88
CA ASP A 112 -6.94 -8.22 10.05
C ASP A 112 -5.97 -8.52 8.90
N CYS A 113 -6.34 -8.19 7.66
CA CYS A 113 -5.47 -8.32 6.50
C CYS A 113 -4.19 -7.49 6.66
N ILE A 114 -4.33 -6.22 7.04
CA ILE A 114 -3.16 -5.31 7.26
C ILE A 114 -2.27 -5.84 8.38
N ALA A 115 -2.83 -6.33 9.47
CA ALA A 115 -2.08 -6.86 10.61
C ALA A 115 -1.22 -8.10 10.24
N ASN A 116 -1.60 -8.81 9.19
CA ASN A 116 -0.90 -9.99 8.69
C ASN A 116 0.05 -9.71 7.51
N LEU A 117 0.15 -8.45 7.04
CA LEU A 117 1.10 -8.09 5.99
C LEU A 117 2.55 -8.24 6.48
N LEU A 118 3.41 -8.73 5.61
CA LEU A 118 4.84 -8.78 5.89
C LEU A 118 5.40 -7.36 6.07
N PRO A 119 6.29 -7.14 7.06
CA PRO A 119 6.86 -5.81 7.34
C PRO A 119 8.01 -5.44 6.38
N TYR A 120 8.01 -5.98 5.17
CA TYR A 120 8.97 -5.69 4.10
C TYR A 120 8.35 -6.00 2.74
N SER A 121 8.77 -5.24 1.72
CA SER A 121 8.33 -5.38 0.33
C SER A 121 9.28 -6.27 -0.49
N PHE A 122 8.88 -6.56 -1.73
CA PHE A 122 9.76 -7.23 -2.68
C PHE A 122 11.02 -6.41 -2.95
N GLU A 123 10.92 -5.11 -3.09
CA GLU A 123 12.06 -4.21 -3.33
C GLU A 123 13.07 -4.26 -2.17
N ASP A 124 12.62 -4.52 -0.95
CA ASP A 124 13.49 -4.66 0.21
C ASP A 124 14.35 -5.92 0.17
N ILE A 125 13.93 -6.96 -0.55
CA ILE A 125 14.58 -8.28 -0.58
C ILE A 125 15.11 -8.71 -1.95
N SER A 126 14.63 -8.09 -3.04
CA SER A 126 14.94 -8.46 -4.43
C SER A 126 16.43 -8.45 -4.75
N PHE A 127 17.17 -7.56 -4.10
CA PHE A 127 18.64 -7.58 -4.15
C PHE A 127 19.18 -7.70 -2.73
N THR A 128 19.81 -8.83 -2.43
CA THR A 128 20.32 -9.14 -1.10
C THR A 128 21.75 -9.64 -1.17
N ILE A 129 22.63 -9.01 -0.39
CA ILE A 129 24.00 -9.48 -0.18
C ILE A 129 24.04 -10.19 1.17
N LEU A 130 24.53 -11.43 1.14
CA LEU A 130 24.72 -12.25 2.32
C LEU A 130 26.22 -12.36 2.64
N HIS A 131 26.58 -12.18 3.89
CA HIS A 131 27.95 -12.27 4.38
C HIS A 131 28.11 -13.46 5.30
N TYR A 132 29.24 -14.11 5.20
CA TYR A 132 29.65 -15.19 6.09
C TYR A 132 30.35 -14.62 7.34
N ASP A 133 30.41 -15.43 8.38
CA ASP A 133 31.29 -15.16 9.53
C ASP A 133 32.75 -15.30 9.09
N ARG A 134 33.64 -14.57 9.76
CA ARG A 134 35.07 -14.54 9.37
C ARG A 134 35.68 -15.94 9.43
N ASN A 135 36.32 -16.40 8.36
CA ASN A 135 36.90 -17.73 8.21
C ASN A 135 35.91 -18.89 8.44
N SER A 136 34.67 -18.73 8.02
CA SER A 136 33.62 -19.72 8.21
C SER A 136 32.74 -19.82 6.96
N ASP A 137 32.15 -20.99 6.75
CA ASP A 137 31.10 -21.26 5.76
C ASP A 137 29.69 -20.94 6.31
N GLN A 138 29.60 -20.39 7.54
CA GLN A 138 28.34 -20.03 8.14
C GLN A 138 27.99 -18.56 7.89
N LEU A 139 26.76 -18.33 7.49
CA LEU A 139 26.23 -16.97 7.36
C LEU A 139 26.23 -16.27 8.71
N ASN A 140 26.63 -15.00 8.73
CA ASN A 140 26.54 -14.20 9.94
C ASN A 140 25.07 -13.98 10.38
N LYS A 141 24.87 -13.51 11.59
CA LYS A 141 23.53 -13.32 12.19
C LYS A 141 22.61 -12.42 11.34
N SER A 142 23.17 -11.38 10.73
CA SER A 142 22.39 -10.44 9.92
C SER A 142 21.95 -11.10 8.60
N SER A 143 22.83 -11.86 7.97
CA SER A 143 22.56 -12.61 6.74
C SER A 143 21.53 -13.72 6.95
N ARG A 144 21.62 -14.46 8.06
CA ARG A 144 20.61 -15.46 8.43
C ARG A 144 19.22 -14.84 8.61
N LYS A 145 19.13 -13.67 9.28
CA LYS A 145 17.86 -12.95 9.40
C LYS A 145 17.32 -12.53 8.03
N ARG A 146 18.20 -12.07 7.14
CA ARG A 146 17.83 -11.66 5.79
C ARG A 146 17.34 -12.82 4.96
N LEU A 147 18.03 -13.95 5.03
CA LEU A 147 17.63 -15.18 4.35
C LEU A 147 16.26 -15.68 4.84
N SER A 148 16.01 -15.61 6.15
CA SER A 148 14.69 -15.93 6.71
C SER A 148 13.58 -15.03 6.16
N GLN A 149 13.83 -13.74 6.02
CA GLN A 149 12.87 -12.81 5.42
C GLN A 149 12.56 -13.16 3.96
N ILE A 150 13.59 -13.52 3.18
CA ILE A 150 13.41 -13.97 1.79
C ILE A 150 12.58 -15.26 1.75
N ALA A 151 12.91 -16.24 2.61
CA ALA A 151 12.19 -17.50 2.67
C ALA A 151 10.71 -17.31 3.04
N ASP A 152 10.42 -16.44 4.00
CA ASP A 152 9.04 -16.08 4.37
C ASP A 152 8.32 -15.40 3.21
N TYR A 153 8.96 -14.48 2.52
CA TYR A 153 8.36 -13.79 1.39
C TYR A 153 8.03 -14.75 0.23
N VAL A 154 8.96 -15.63 -0.14
CA VAL A 154 8.75 -16.64 -1.19
C VAL A 154 7.63 -17.61 -0.81
N ARG A 155 7.49 -17.97 0.47
CA ARG A 155 6.42 -18.87 0.95
C ARG A 155 5.03 -18.27 0.74
N TYR A 156 4.87 -16.96 0.93
CA TYR A 156 3.59 -16.28 0.79
C TYR A 156 3.33 -15.73 -0.62
N ASN A 157 4.35 -15.67 -1.48
CA ASN A 157 4.25 -15.09 -2.81
C ASN A 157 4.70 -16.10 -3.86
N GLN A 158 3.72 -16.74 -4.50
CA GLN A 158 3.96 -17.80 -5.50
C GLN A 158 4.34 -17.27 -6.89
N ASP A 159 4.33 -15.96 -7.07
CA ASP A 159 4.61 -15.30 -8.36
C ASP A 159 6.11 -15.05 -8.60
N ILE A 160 6.99 -15.62 -7.76
CA ILE A 160 8.45 -15.49 -7.93
C ILE A 160 8.97 -16.64 -8.79
N ASP A 161 9.36 -16.32 -10.02
CA ASP A 161 9.81 -17.31 -11.01
C ASP A 161 11.32 -17.52 -11.04
N LEU A 162 12.12 -16.60 -10.51
CA LEU A 162 13.59 -16.65 -10.65
C LEU A 162 14.31 -16.24 -9.37
N VAL A 163 15.21 -17.10 -8.91
CA VAL A 163 16.20 -16.79 -7.88
C VAL A 163 17.59 -17.02 -8.46
N LEU A 164 18.40 -15.96 -8.58
CA LEU A 164 19.79 -16.04 -8.99
C LEU A 164 20.70 -15.91 -7.76
N VAL A 165 21.51 -16.92 -7.50
CA VAL A 165 22.52 -16.91 -6.45
C VAL A 165 23.90 -16.87 -7.07
N ALA A 166 24.71 -15.90 -6.67
CA ALA A 166 26.12 -15.80 -7.07
C ALA A 166 26.99 -15.68 -5.81
N THR A 167 28.06 -16.42 -5.76
CA THR A 167 29.03 -16.42 -4.64
C THR A 167 30.33 -15.79 -5.08
N TYR A 168 30.93 -15.00 -4.19
CA TYR A 168 32.21 -14.35 -4.39
C TYR A 168 33.09 -14.56 -3.17
N THR A 169 34.38 -14.78 -3.38
CA THR A 169 35.40 -14.84 -2.32
C THR A 169 36.38 -13.70 -2.49
N ASP A 170 36.92 -13.19 -1.37
CA ASP A 170 38.00 -12.20 -1.44
C ASP A 170 39.24 -12.76 -2.06
N SER A 171 39.93 -11.97 -2.89
CA SER A 171 41.13 -12.34 -3.64
C SER A 171 42.37 -12.55 -2.75
N ALA A 172 42.26 -12.40 -1.44
CA ALA A 172 43.35 -12.50 -0.48
C ALA A 172 43.71 -13.95 -0.09
N ASP A 173 42.80 -14.89 -0.33
CA ASP A 173 43.00 -16.30 0.02
C ASP A 173 43.58 -17.12 -1.18
N SER A 174 44.31 -18.17 -0.87
CA SER A 174 44.82 -19.07 -1.91
C SER A 174 43.67 -19.66 -2.74
N LYS A 175 43.82 -19.70 -4.07
CA LYS A 175 42.76 -20.13 -5.01
C LYS A 175 42.04 -21.43 -4.61
N GLY A 176 42.71 -22.37 -3.92
CA GLY A 176 42.14 -23.64 -3.52
C GLY A 176 41.15 -23.53 -2.32
N ILE A 177 41.38 -22.61 -1.38
CA ILE A 177 40.50 -22.37 -0.23
C ILE A 177 39.24 -21.62 -0.69
N SER A 178 39.42 -20.65 -1.58
CA SER A 178 38.34 -19.87 -2.15
C SER A 178 37.32 -20.72 -2.93
N GLN A 179 37.82 -21.69 -3.71
CA GLN A 179 36.97 -22.57 -4.51
C GLN A 179 36.16 -23.55 -3.62
N ASN A 180 36.81 -24.16 -2.62
CA ASN A 180 36.12 -25.03 -1.66
C ASN A 180 35.04 -24.32 -0.81
N LEU A 181 35.25 -23.04 -0.50
CA LEU A 181 34.26 -22.23 0.24
C LEU A 181 33.08 -21.80 -0.64
N SER A 182 33.28 -21.62 -1.95
CA SER A 182 32.22 -21.21 -2.88
C SER A 182 31.32 -22.37 -3.31
N GLU A 183 31.80 -23.62 -3.19
CA GLU A 183 31.06 -24.84 -3.56
C GLU A 183 30.23 -25.44 -2.40
N ARG A 184 30.38 -24.93 -1.19
CA ARG A 184 29.60 -25.31 0.01
C ARG A 184 28.43 -24.38 0.26
#